data_23a2803aeb41ab38b6e8ab6b7e04bfac
#
_entry.id   23a2803aeb41ab38b6e8ab6b7e04bfac
#
_cell.length_a   1.000
_cell.length_b   1.000
_cell.length_c   1.000
_cell.angle_alpha   90.00
_cell.angle_beta   90.00
_cell.angle_gamma   90.00
#
_symmetry.space_group_name_H-M   'P 1'
#
loop_
_entity.id
_entity.type
_entity.pdbx_description
1 polymer ?
#
loop_
_entity_poly.entity_id
_entity_poly.type
_entity_poly.pdbx_seq_one_letter_code
_entity_poly.pdbx_strand_id
1 'polypeptide(L)'
;NKNFENSKKKGNFENMDKYLKKLQENIALTDTDFREICKIIDDKNYDIVQLGALLVLISEKSLYPESLTAFVNNILEYSTTFEDETPMIDVCGTGGDGFKTINISTAVAFILGAMGVTVAKHGNRAISSKSGSSDVLDKLGVPLEKSLATQIEKLHKKNLAFFHAPFFHKLVGEVREVRSRLGIRTVFNILGPLLHPNTKLKYQLVGLYHEPVHRLYAETLQLLGREHELVVRGNDGLDEITICDDTKIIEVKGDQILEYTISPESFGFKRAFHSEIEGGTAEENAEILKRILTILIHLDKNI
;
A
#
# COMPACT_ATOMS: atom_id res chain seq x y z
N ASN A 1 13.46 -2.35 53.92
CA ASN A 1 13.12 -1.06 53.31
C ASN A 1 14.28 -0.62 52.40
N LYS A 2 14.31 -1.11 51.17
CA LYS A 2 15.10 -0.47 50.11
C LYS A 2 14.09 0.10 49.12
N ASN A 3 14.09 1.42 49.10
CA ASN A 3 13.25 2.25 48.28
C ASN A 3 13.34 1.89 46.81
N PHE A 4 12.19 1.65 46.20
CA PHE A 4 11.97 1.72 44.78
C PHE A 4 12.11 3.18 44.33
N GLU A 5 13.33 3.67 44.16
CA GLU A 5 13.60 4.83 43.34
C GLU A 5 13.74 4.39 41.89
N ASN A 6 12.60 4.11 41.27
CA ASN A 6 12.47 4.19 39.82
C ASN A 6 12.51 5.67 39.45
N SER A 7 13.70 6.16 39.15
CA SER A 7 13.87 7.45 38.50
C SER A 7 13.16 7.39 37.14
N LYS A 8 11.92 7.84 37.11
CA LYS A 8 11.22 8.24 35.91
C LYS A 8 12.07 9.31 35.23
N LYS A 9 12.90 8.94 34.27
CA LYS A 9 13.18 9.83 33.15
C LYS A 9 11.84 10.07 32.46
N LYS A 10 11.07 11.05 32.93
CA LYS A 10 10.05 11.69 32.11
C LYS A 10 10.84 12.38 31.00
N GLY A 11 11.05 11.73 29.87
CA GLY A 11 11.36 12.43 28.66
C GLY A 11 10.25 13.48 28.49
N ASN A 12 10.61 14.71 28.25
CA ASN A 12 9.67 15.77 27.89
C ASN A 12 9.18 15.45 26.45
N PHE A 13 8.32 14.42 26.30
CA PHE A 13 7.68 14.13 25.04
C PHE A 13 6.69 15.24 24.70
N GLU A 14 6.60 15.54 23.42
CA GLU A 14 5.58 16.46 22.92
C GLU A 14 4.18 15.90 23.21
N ASN A 15 3.31 16.72 23.74
CA ASN A 15 2.00 16.28 24.18
C ASN A 15 1.03 16.19 23.00
N MET A 16 0.51 14.99 22.74
CA MET A 16 -0.48 14.72 21.70
C MET A 16 -1.94 14.91 22.17
N ASP A 17 -2.17 15.33 23.41
CA ASP A 17 -3.51 15.47 24.02
C ASP A 17 -4.46 16.30 23.17
N LYS A 18 -3.98 17.36 22.52
CA LYS A 18 -4.84 18.23 21.70
C LYS A 18 -5.45 17.48 20.51
N TYR A 19 -4.71 16.57 19.89
CA TYR A 19 -5.20 15.77 18.76
C TYR A 19 -6.14 14.66 19.23
N LEU A 20 -5.80 14.00 20.35
CA LEU A 20 -6.65 12.99 20.97
C LEU A 20 -8.00 13.58 21.37
N LYS A 21 -8.03 14.77 21.99
CA LYS A 21 -9.26 15.47 22.35
C LYS A 21 -10.10 15.85 21.13
N LYS A 22 -9.48 16.42 20.09
CA LYS A 22 -10.19 16.71 18.83
C LYS A 22 -10.92 15.48 18.32
N LEU A 23 -10.22 14.35 18.20
CA LEU A 23 -10.81 13.11 17.69
C LEU A 23 -11.88 12.52 18.61
N GLN A 24 -11.72 12.61 19.94
CA GLN A 24 -12.76 12.21 20.89
C GLN A 24 -14.03 13.04 20.75
N GLU A 25 -13.90 14.33 20.44
CA GLU A 25 -15.02 15.26 20.19
C GLU A 25 -15.54 15.16 18.76
N ASN A 26 -15.08 14.19 17.94
CA ASN A 26 -15.39 14.01 16.52
C ASN A 26 -15.04 15.25 15.66
N ILE A 27 -14.01 15.99 16.07
CA ILE A 27 -13.43 17.07 15.28
C ILE A 27 -12.33 16.49 14.39
N ALA A 28 -12.46 16.67 13.08
CA ALA A 28 -11.49 16.19 12.12
C ALA A 28 -10.11 16.86 12.32
N LEU A 29 -9.05 16.11 12.08
CA LEU A 29 -7.70 16.65 12.04
C LEU A 29 -7.50 17.44 10.75
N THR A 30 -6.88 18.59 10.86
CA THR A 30 -6.53 19.46 9.74
C THR A 30 -5.17 19.10 9.14
N ASP A 31 -4.83 19.66 7.98
CA ASP A 31 -3.49 19.53 7.39
C ASP A 31 -2.39 19.98 8.37
N THR A 32 -2.61 21.09 9.08
CA THR A 32 -1.68 21.57 10.09
C THR A 32 -1.50 20.58 11.23
N ASP A 33 -2.58 19.93 11.69
CA ASP A 33 -2.48 18.91 12.74
C ASP A 33 -1.64 17.72 12.26
N PHE A 34 -1.85 17.25 11.02
CA PHE A 34 -1.04 16.15 10.45
C PHE A 34 0.42 16.52 10.27
N ARG A 35 0.71 17.76 9.86
CA ARG A 35 2.08 18.28 9.74
C ARG A 35 2.80 18.24 11.08
N GLU A 36 2.17 18.71 12.14
CA GLU A 36 2.73 18.66 13.49
C GLU A 36 2.89 17.22 13.99
N ILE A 37 1.91 16.33 13.75
CA ILE A 37 1.98 14.92 14.12
C ILE A 37 3.16 14.23 13.40
N CYS A 38 3.30 14.43 12.09
CA CYS A 38 4.40 13.86 11.31
C CYS A 38 5.76 14.36 11.82
N LYS A 39 5.86 15.65 12.16
CA LYS A 39 7.08 16.22 12.77
C LYS A 39 7.40 15.57 14.12
N ILE A 40 6.43 15.42 15.00
CA ILE A 40 6.62 14.76 16.32
C ILE A 40 7.11 13.32 16.14
N ILE A 41 6.56 12.60 15.16
CA ILE A 41 6.97 11.23 14.85
C ILE A 41 8.41 11.21 14.30
N ASP A 42 8.75 12.09 13.35
CA ASP A 42 10.10 12.17 12.77
C ASP A 42 11.17 12.53 13.79
N ASP A 43 10.86 13.46 14.69
CA ASP A 43 11.73 13.87 15.80
C ASP A 43 11.81 12.80 16.92
N LYS A 44 11.01 11.72 16.84
CA LYS A 44 10.87 10.67 17.87
C LYS A 44 10.51 11.22 19.25
N ASN A 45 9.80 12.32 19.28
CA ASN A 45 9.46 13.06 20.48
C ASN A 45 8.03 12.79 20.96
N TYR A 46 7.64 11.52 21.05
CA TYR A 46 6.29 11.08 21.41
C TYR A 46 6.27 10.06 22.53
N ASP A 47 5.19 10.06 23.30
CA ASP A 47 4.83 8.93 24.16
C ASP A 47 4.18 7.82 23.32
N ILE A 48 4.66 6.58 23.48
CA ILE A 48 4.22 5.44 22.66
C ILE A 48 2.75 5.09 22.89
N VAL A 49 2.22 5.34 24.10
CA VAL A 49 0.81 5.09 24.44
C VAL A 49 -0.07 6.13 23.76
N GLN A 50 0.33 7.42 23.81
CA GLN A 50 -0.41 8.49 23.13
C GLN A 50 -0.40 8.31 21.61
N LEU A 51 0.74 7.96 21.02
CA LEU A 51 0.81 7.69 19.59
C LEU A 51 -0.04 6.48 19.23
N GLY A 52 -0.02 5.40 20.01
CA GLY A 52 -0.88 4.24 19.80
C GLY A 52 -2.37 4.61 19.81
N ALA A 53 -2.81 5.35 20.81
CA ALA A 53 -4.17 5.86 20.92
C ALA A 53 -4.55 6.76 19.73
N LEU A 54 -3.63 7.63 19.30
CA LEU A 54 -3.82 8.52 18.16
C LEU A 54 -4.03 7.74 16.86
N LEU A 55 -3.20 6.72 16.58
CA LEU A 55 -3.34 5.89 15.38
C LEU A 55 -4.69 5.16 15.32
N VAL A 56 -5.18 4.67 16.47
CA VAL A 56 -6.50 4.04 16.57
C VAL A 56 -7.60 5.07 16.32
N LEU A 57 -7.55 6.23 16.97
CA LEU A 57 -8.56 7.26 16.80
C LEU A 57 -8.60 7.85 15.39
N ILE A 58 -7.45 8.02 14.72
CA ILE A 58 -7.42 8.40 13.30
C ILE A 58 -8.16 7.36 12.47
N SER A 59 -7.92 6.08 12.71
CA SER A 59 -8.56 4.99 11.97
C SER A 59 -10.07 4.94 12.13
N GLU A 60 -10.57 5.35 13.28
CA GLU A 60 -12.00 5.27 13.63
C GLU A 60 -12.77 6.57 13.35
N LYS A 61 -12.10 7.72 13.42
CA LYS A 61 -12.74 9.03 13.49
C LYS A 61 -12.31 10.03 12.42
N SER A 62 -11.25 9.75 11.68
CA SER A 62 -10.65 10.70 10.73
C SER A 62 -10.44 10.12 9.34
N LEU A 63 -11.19 9.08 8.96
CA LEU A 63 -11.14 8.52 7.62
C LEU A 63 -12.14 9.25 6.71
N TYR A 64 -11.74 10.42 6.25
CA TYR A 64 -12.38 11.20 5.19
C TYR A 64 -11.38 11.42 4.06
N PRO A 65 -11.80 11.57 2.79
CA PRO A 65 -10.90 11.74 1.66
C PRO A 65 -9.89 12.88 1.87
N GLU A 66 -10.34 14.05 2.32
CA GLU A 66 -9.49 15.21 2.55
C GLU A 66 -8.51 14.98 3.71
N SER A 67 -8.98 14.34 4.79
CA SER A 67 -8.16 14.03 5.96
C SER A 67 -7.07 13.01 5.61
N LEU A 68 -7.45 11.96 4.87
CA LEU A 68 -6.49 10.93 4.45
C LEU A 68 -5.48 11.50 3.45
N THR A 69 -5.94 12.35 2.51
CA THR A 69 -5.06 13.06 1.56
C THR A 69 -4.07 13.97 2.29
N ALA A 70 -4.52 14.74 3.27
CA ALA A 70 -3.65 15.58 4.09
C ALA A 70 -2.61 14.74 4.84
N PHE A 71 -3.01 13.63 5.43
CA PHE A 71 -2.06 12.74 6.13
C PHE A 71 -1.02 12.16 5.18
N VAL A 72 -1.45 11.65 4.00
CA VAL A 72 -0.55 11.13 2.96
C VAL A 72 0.46 12.19 2.53
N ASN A 73 0.01 13.40 2.19
CA ASN A 73 0.89 14.47 1.74
C ASN A 73 1.93 14.82 2.81
N ASN A 74 1.52 14.92 4.07
CA ASN A 74 2.45 15.21 5.17
C ASN A 74 3.44 14.06 5.43
N ILE A 75 3.07 12.79 5.23
CA ILE A 75 4.02 11.68 5.27
C ILE A 75 5.02 11.75 4.11
N LEU A 76 4.56 12.12 2.91
CA LEU A 76 5.41 12.24 1.73
C LEU A 76 6.46 13.35 1.86
N GLU A 77 6.21 14.41 2.63
CA GLU A 77 7.22 15.44 2.95
C GLU A 77 8.46 14.86 3.67
N TYR A 78 8.31 13.75 4.40
CA TYR A 78 9.39 13.03 5.09
C TYR A 78 9.88 11.79 4.32
N SER A 79 9.47 11.67 3.07
CA SER A 79 9.80 10.52 2.21
C SER A 79 10.79 10.91 1.13
N THR A 80 11.50 9.91 0.60
CA THR A 80 12.29 10.09 -0.62
C THR A 80 11.36 9.95 -1.80
N THR A 81 11.04 11.06 -2.45
CA THR A 81 10.10 11.16 -3.56
C THR A 81 10.77 11.65 -4.83
N PHE A 82 10.08 11.50 -5.96
CA PHE A 82 10.45 12.08 -7.25
C PHE A 82 9.20 12.52 -8.01
N GLU A 83 9.41 13.33 -9.04
CA GLU A 83 8.37 13.76 -9.96
C GLU A 83 8.70 13.28 -11.37
N ASP A 84 7.82 12.48 -11.93
CA ASP A 84 7.94 11.98 -13.30
C ASP A 84 6.53 11.89 -13.89
N GLU A 85 6.29 12.67 -14.94
CA GLU A 85 4.99 12.73 -15.62
C GLU A 85 4.87 11.70 -16.75
N THR A 86 5.91 10.90 -17.01
CA THR A 86 5.83 9.82 -17.99
C THR A 86 4.69 8.88 -17.62
N PRO A 87 3.82 8.51 -18.56
CA PRO A 87 2.74 7.59 -18.28
C PRO A 87 3.25 6.27 -17.70
N MET A 88 2.91 5.99 -16.46
CA MET A 88 3.27 4.77 -15.76
C MET A 88 2.17 4.34 -14.81
N ILE A 89 2.09 3.06 -14.54
CA ILE A 89 1.11 2.47 -13.62
C ILE A 89 1.80 1.86 -12.39
N ASP A 90 1.15 1.98 -11.23
CA ASP A 90 1.39 1.11 -10.09
C ASP A 90 0.27 0.07 -9.98
N VAL A 91 0.65 -1.17 -9.66
CA VAL A 91 -0.27 -2.27 -9.40
C VAL A 91 0.06 -2.85 -8.04
N CYS A 92 -0.82 -2.65 -7.08
CA CYS A 92 -0.58 -3.02 -5.69
C CYS A 92 -1.87 -3.37 -4.96
N GLY A 93 -1.75 -3.90 -3.77
CA GLY A 93 -2.85 -4.12 -2.85
C GLY A 93 -2.48 -3.64 -1.45
N THR A 94 -3.47 -3.40 -0.63
CA THR A 94 -3.27 -3.08 0.79
C THR A 94 -2.78 -4.30 1.57
N GLY A 95 -3.00 -5.49 1.03
CA GLY A 95 -2.81 -6.73 1.78
C GLY A 95 -3.82 -6.86 2.92
N GLY A 96 -3.68 -7.92 3.70
CA GLY A 96 -4.49 -8.07 4.91
C GLY A 96 -5.87 -8.68 4.69
N ASP A 97 -6.16 -9.19 3.52
CA ASP A 97 -7.39 -9.91 3.18
C ASP A 97 -7.53 -11.27 3.92
N GLY A 98 -6.42 -11.78 4.46
CA GLY A 98 -6.37 -13.06 5.17
C GLY A 98 -6.16 -14.28 4.28
N PHE A 99 -6.15 -14.09 2.97
CA PHE A 99 -5.85 -15.15 2.00
C PHE A 99 -4.34 -15.34 1.84
N LYS A 100 -3.98 -16.52 1.40
CA LYS A 100 -2.58 -16.91 1.15
C LYS A 100 -2.37 -17.12 -0.34
N THR A 101 -2.71 -16.12 -1.13
CA THR A 101 -2.58 -16.22 -2.59
C THR A 101 -1.12 -16.12 -3.03
N ILE A 102 -0.86 -16.54 -4.27
CA ILE A 102 0.36 -16.18 -4.98
C ILE A 102 0.48 -14.65 -5.05
N ASN A 103 1.67 -14.12 -5.33
CA ASN A 103 1.88 -12.68 -5.46
C ASN A 103 1.33 -12.16 -6.81
N ILE A 104 0.00 -12.06 -6.92
CA ILE A 104 -0.73 -11.73 -8.15
C ILE A 104 -0.26 -10.39 -8.72
N SER A 105 -0.31 -9.32 -7.93
CA SER A 105 0.09 -7.98 -8.38
C SER A 105 1.57 -7.92 -8.81
N THR A 106 2.45 -8.77 -8.24
CA THR A 106 3.86 -8.88 -8.69
C THR A 106 3.95 -9.57 -10.04
N ALA A 107 3.19 -10.65 -10.27
CA ALA A 107 3.11 -11.31 -11.58
C ALA A 107 2.59 -10.33 -12.65
N VAL A 108 1.53 -9.60 -12.36
CA VAL A 108 0.95 -8.58 -13.25
C VAL A 108 1.97 -7.49 -13.59
N ALA A 109 2.77 -7.03 -12.63
CA ALA A 109 3.82 -6.04 -12.89
C ALA A 109 4.85 -6.52 -13.92
N PHE A 110 5.29 -7.77 -13.84
CA PHE A 110 6.21 -8.36 -14.83
C PHE A 110 5.56 -8.49 -16.19
N ILE A 111 4.30 -8.93 -16.26
CA ILE A 111 3.56 -9.11 -17.50
C ILE A 111 3.38 -7.77 -18.21
N LEU A 112 2.89 -6.75 -17.50
CA LEU A 112 2.69 -5.41 -18.06
C LEU A 112 4.01 -4.80 -18.55
N GLY A 113 5.10 -4.93 -17.76
CA GLY A 113 6.42 -4.47 -18.17
C GLY A 113 6.92 -5.16 -19.44
N ALA A 114 6.70 -6.47 -19.59
CA ALA A 114 7.02 -7.22 -20.79
C ALA A 114 6.18 -6.80 -22.00
N MET A 115 4.95 -6.36 -21.79
CA MET A 115 4.07 -5.80 -22.83
C MET A 115 4.42 -4.35 -23.21
N GLY A 116 5.46 -3.76 -22.61
CA GLY A 116 5.89 -2.39 -22.90
C GLY A 116 5.18 -1.30 -22.08
N VAL A 117 4.34 -1.68 -21.12
CA VAL A 117 3.73 -0.72 -20.18
C VAL A 117 4.76 -0.36 -19.11
N THR A 118 4.97 0.93 -18.87
CA THR A 118 5.86 1.38 -17.80
C THR A 118 5.21 1.15 -16.44
N VAL A 119 5.82 0.28 -15.63
CA VAL A 119 5.30 -0.12 -14.31
C VAL A 119 6.26 0.33 -13.21
N ALA A 120 5.80 1.23 -12.36
CA ALA A 120 6.50 1.68 -11.16
C ALA A 120 5.87 1.02 -9.94
N LYS A 121 6.17 -0.26 -9.69
CA LYS A 121 5.50 -1.00 -8.62
C LYS A 121 6.02 -0.62 -7.25
N HIS A 122 5.13 -0.05 -6.43
CA HIS A 122 5.38 0.15 -5.00
C HIS A 122 5.03 -1.12 -4.22
N GLY A 123 5.89 -1.55 -3.31
CA GLY A 123 5.68 -2.79 -2.57
C GLY A 123 6.48 -2.89 -1.28
N ASN A 124 6.20 -3.95 -0.52
CA ASN A 124 6.84 -4.18 0.77
C ASN A 124 7.11 -5.68 0.99
N ARG A 125 7.81 -5.99 2.08
CA ARG A 125 7.86 -7.33 2.66
C ARG A 125 6.55 -7.66 3.36
N ALA A 126 6.30 -8.95 3.55
CA ALA A 126 5.14 -9.41 4.30
C ALA A 126 5.13 -8.84 5.73
N ILE A 127 3.95 -8.41 6.18
CA ILE A 127 3.70 -8.03 7.58
C ILE A 127 2.82 -9.10 8.24
N SER A 128 1.79 -9.57 7.56
CA SER A 128 0.81 -10.55 8.06
C SER A 128 0.70 -11.80 7.20
N SER A 129 1.10 -11.75 5.93
CA SER A 129 1.12 -12.89 5.01
C SER A 129 2.43 -13.68 5.10
N LYS A 130 2.50 -14.87 4.45
CA LYS A 130 3.72 -15.67 4.38
C LYS A 130 4.80 -15.06 3.48
N SER A 131 4.42 -14.22 2.51
CA SER A 131 5.32 -13.69 1.50
C SER A 131 4.79 -12.37 0.92
N GLY A 132 5.55 -11.28 1.07
CA GLY A 132 5.30 -10.02 0.41
C GLY A 132 6.00 -9.94 -0.96
N SER A 133 5.68 -8.91 -1.74
CA SER A 133 6.30 -8.70 -3.06
C SER A 133 7.83 -8.67 -3.01
N SER A 134 8.39 -7.95 -2.04
CA SER A 134 9.85 -7.83 -1.89
C SER A 134 10.53 -9.14 -1.47
N ASP A 135 9.83 -10.00 -0.72
CA ASP A 135 10.36 -11.32 -0.34
C ASP A 135 10.49 -12.24 -1.56
N VAL A 136 9.49 -12.21 -2.45
CA VAL A 136 9.51 -12.97 -3.70
C VAL A 136 10.57 -12.45 -4.66
N LEU A 137 10.73 -11.12 -4.78
CA LEU A 137 11.76 -10.51 -5.62
C LEU A 137 13.17 -10.95 -5.22
N ASP A 138 13.46 -11.00 -3.92
CA ASP A 138 14.74 -11.53 -3.42
C ASP A 138 14.97 -12.99 -3.89
N LYS A 139 13.93 -13.84 -3.87
CA LYS A 139 14.01 -15.24 -4.32
C LYS A 139 14.07 -15.40 -5.84
N LEU A 140 13.53 -14.43 -6.57
CA LEU A 140 13.68 -14.34 -8.03
C LEU A 140 15.06 -13.81 -8.47
N GLY A 141 15.91 -13.38 -7.52
CA GLY A 141 17.19 -12.76 -7.82
C GLY A 141 17.08 -11.33 -8.36
N VAL A 142 15.94 -10.67 -8.12
CA VAL A 142 15.74 -9.26 -8.47
C VAL A 142 16.17 -8.40 -7.28
N PRO A 143 17.29 -7.66 -7.40
CA PRO A 143 17.82 -6.91 -6.27
C PRO A 143 16.89 -5.75 -5.89
N LEU A 144 16.62 -5.61 -4.58
CA LEU A 144 15.95 -4.45 -4.03
C LEU A 144 16.92 -3.27 -4.02
N GLU A 145 16.69 -2.31 -4.89
CA GLU A 145 17.56 -1.16 -5.09
C GLU A 145 17.15 0.01 -4.19
N LYS A 146 18.13 0.58 -3.48
CA LYS A 146 17.93 1.73 -2.60
C LYS A 146 18.09 3.08 -3.32
N SER A 147 18.87 3.09 -4.38
CA SER A 147 19.14 4.31 -5.14
C SER A 147 17.93 4.68 -5.98
N LEU A 148 17.32 5.81 -5.68
CA LEU A 148 16.21 6.35 -6.45
C LEU A 148 16.62 6.58 -7.92
N ALA A 149 17.80 7.13 -8.16
CA ALA A 149 18.30 7.36 -9.52
C ALA A 149 18.41 6.06 -10.32
N THR A 150 18.91 4.99 -9.70
CA THR A 150 19.01 3.67 -10.33
C THR A 150 17.63 3.07 -10.61
N GLN A 151 16.65 3.28 -9.70
CA GLN A 151 15.27 2.83 -9.94
C GLN A 151 14.63 3.57 -11.11
N ILE A 152 14.79 4.88 -11.19
CA ILE A 152 14.28 5.68 -12.32
C ILE A 152 14.94 5.24 -13.63
N GLU A 153 16.26 5.02 -13.64
CA GLU A 153 16.96 4.50 -14.82
C GLU A 153 16.41 3.15 -15.27
N LYS A 154 16.18 2.21 -14.34
CA LYS A 154 15.56 0.91 -14.63
C LYS A 154 14.17 1.06 -15.21
N LEU A 155 13.36 1.95 -14.62
CA LEU A 155 12.00 2.22 -15.05
C LEU A 155 11.95 2.65 -16.52
N HIS A 156 12.78 3.61 -16.91
CA HIS A 156 12.85 4.10 -18.29
C HIS A 156 13.49 3.13 -19.29
N LYS A 157 14.47 2.32 -18.85
CA LYS A 157 15.16 1.39 -19.74
C LYS A 157 14.47 0.04 -19.90
N LYS A 158 13.71 -0.39 -18.88
CA LYS A 158 13.14 -1.75 -18.80
C LYS A 158 11.63 -1.77 -18.64
N ASN A 159 10.98 -0.62 -18.63
CA ASN A 159 9.55 -0.45 -18.35
C ASN A 159 9.09 -1.07 -17.01
N LEU A 160 10.01 -1.36 -16.10
CA LEU A 160 9.68 -1.96 -14.82
C LEU A 160 10.71 -1.60 -13.74
N ALA A 161 10.22 -1.05 -12.63
CA ALA A 161 11.00 -0.88 -11.42
C ALA A 161 10.16 -1.20 -10.18
N PHE A 162 10.83 -1.68 -9.11
CA PHE A 162 10.23 -2.05 -7.85
C PHE A 162 10.70 -1.11 -6.74
N PHE A 163 9.80 -0.28 -6.24
CA PHE A 163 10.06 0.68 -5.17
C PHE A 163 9.72 0.02 -3.82
N HIS A 164 10.75 -0.41 -3.10
CA HIS A 164 10.59 -1.06 -1.79
C HIS A 164 10.30 -0.02 -0.71
N ALA A 165 9.09 0.03 -0.20
CA ALA A 165 8.56 1.06 0.70
C ALA A 165 9.49 1.46 1.86
N PRO A 166 10.17 0.54 2.58
CA PRO A 166 11.10 0.91 3.66
C PRO A 166 12.30 1.75 3.24
N PHE A 167 12.64 1.79 1.95
CA PHE A 167 13.75 2.62 1.47
C PHE A 167 13.32 4.07 1.20
N PHE A 168 12.05 4.31 1.03
CA PHE A 168 11.51 5.60 0.62
C PHE A 168 10.73 6.31 1.74
N HIS A 169 10.15 5.56 2.69
CA HIS A 169 9.23 6.12 3.70
C HIS A 169 9.77 5.93 5.12
N LYS A 170 10.67 6.81 5.53
CA LYS A 170 11.27 6.80 6.87
C LYS A 170 10.21 6.84 7.97
N LEU A 171 9.25 7.74 7.88
CA LEU A 171 8.24 7.96 8.93
C LEU A 171 7.37 6.71 9.14
N VAL A 172 7.05 5.97 8.09
CA VAL A 172 6.32 4.68 8.20
C VAL A 172 7.14 3.66 9.00
N GLY A 173 8.46 3.69 8.88
CA GLY A 173 9.37 2.88 9.68
C GLY A 173 9.34 3.23 11.17
N GLU A 174 9.27 4.52 11.51
CA GLU A 174 9.28 5.01 12.90
C GLU A 174 8.05 4.54 13.69
N VAL A 175 6.89 4.40 13.06
CA VAL A 175 5.68 3.92 13.74
C VAL A 175 5.58 2.39 13.83
N ARG A 176 6.56 1.65 13.31
CA ARG A 176 6.52 0.19 13.24
C ARG A 176 6.39 -0.47 14.61
N GLU A 177 7.14 0.01 15.60
CA GLU A 177 7.08 -0.54 16.97
C GLU A 177 5.68 -0.34 17.58
N VAL A 178 5.13 0.87 17.46
CA VAL A 178 3.79 1.19 17.96
C VAL A 178 2.76 0.25 17.34
N ARG A 179 2.75 0.11 16.02
CA ARG A 179 1.85 -0.79 15.29
C ARG A 179 2.00 -2.25 15.71
N SER A 180 3.24 -2.72 15.88
CA SER A 180 3.51 -4.09 16.33
C SER A 180 2.97 -4.35 17.74
N ARG A 181 3.11 -3.37 18.65
CA ARG A 181 2.62 -3.49 20.03
C ARG A 181 1.12 -3.35 20.16
N LEU A 182 0.49 -2.57 19.27
CA LEU A 182 -0.99 -2.51 19.20
C LEU A 182 -1.61 -3.83 18.79
N GLY A 183 -0.98 -4.58 17.88
CA GLY A 183 -1.47 -5.88 17.40
C GLY A 183 -2.79 -5.82 16.65
N ILE A 184 -3.27 -4.63 16.29
CA ILE A 184 -4.50 -4.39 15.53
C ILE A 184 -4.22 -3.57 14.27
N ARG A 185 -5.17 -3.56 13.35
CA ARG A 185 -5.10 -2.73 12.15
C ARG A 185 -5.29 -1.26 12.51
N THR A 186 -4.59 -0.39 11.77
CA THR A 186 -4.68 1.07 11.88
C THR A 186 -4.72 1.67 10.48
N VAL A 187 -4.87 2.98 10.37
CA VAL A 187 -4.80 3.72 9.12
C VAL A 187 -3.57 3.34 8.28
N PHE A 188 -2.44 3.00 8.91
CA PHE A 188 -1.23 2.55 8.22
C PHE A 188 -1.39 1.24 7.43
N ASN A 189 -2.47 0.49 7.64
CA ASN A 189 -2.74 -0.72 6.86
C ASN A 189 -3.33 -0.41 5.47
N ILE A 190 -3.85 0.78 5.28
CA ILE A 190 -4.39 1.24 4.00
C ILE A 190 -3.52 2.31 3.32
N LEU A 191 -2.52 2.86 4.01
CA LEU A 191 -1.69 3.94 3.45
C LEU A 191 -0.71 3.47 2.36
N GLY A 192 -0.30 2.19 2.36
CA GLY A 192 0.76 1.70 1.46
C GLY A 192 0.62 2.15 0.01
N PRO A 193 -0.47 1.84 -0.67
CA PRO A 193 -0.67 2.25 -2.06
C PRO A 193 -0.79 3.77 -2.27
N LEU A 194 -1.23 4.53 -1.26
CA LEU A 194 -1.34 5.99 -1.33
C LEU A 194 0.03 6.69 -1.26
N LEU A 195 1.02 6.03 -0.68
CA LEU A 195 2.38 6.56 -0.46
C LEU A 195 3.33 6.23 -1.61
N HIS A 196 2.85 6.28 -2.87
CA HIS A 196 3.74 6.03 -4.00
C HIS A 196 4.83 7.11 -4.10
N PRO A 197 6.14 6.75 -4.27
CA PRO A 197 7.23 7.71 -4.28
C PRO A 197 7.22 8.65 -5.49
N ASN A 198 6.61 8.28 -6.64
CA ASN A 198 6.33 9.25 -7.69
C ASN A 198 5.08 10.06 -7.34
N THR A 199 5.26 11.33 -6.99
CA THR A 199 4.15 12.23 -6.63
C THR A 199 3.30 12.65 -7.85
N LYS A 200 3.76 12.37 -9.07
CA LYS A 200 3.05 12.60 -10.34
C LYS A 200 2.50 11.31 -10.95
N LEU A 201 2.41 10.23 -10.18
CA LEU A 201 1.80 8.98 -10.66
C LEU A 201 0.36 9.23 -11.10
N LYS A 202 0.00 8.78 -12.32
CA LYS A 202 -1.31 9.05 -12.93
C LYS A 202 -2.23 7.84 -12.94
N TYR A 203 -1.68 6.63 -13.05
CA TYR A 203 -2.43 5.40 -13.21
C TYR A 203 -2.14 4.44 -12.07
N GLN A 204 -3.21 3.90 -11.47
CA GLN A 204 -3.03 2.97 -10.35
C GLN A 204 -4.18 1.94 -10.32
N LEU A 205 -3.82 0.66 -10.11
CA LEU A 205 -4.74 -0.39 -9.74
C LEU A 205 -4.45 -0.78 -8.29
N VAL A 206 -5.45 -0.63 -7.44
CA VAL A 206 -5.31 -0.90 -6.00
C VAL A 206 -6.31 -1.94 -5.54
N GLY A 207 -5.81 -3.07 -5.05
CA GLY A 207 -6.61 -4.02 -4.30
C GLY A 207 -6.85 -3.53 -2.86
N LEU A 208 -8.08 -3.59 -2.39
CA LEU A 208 -8.45 -3.11 -1.08
C LEU A 208 -9.30 -4.13 -0.32
N TYR A 209 -8.76 -4.72 0.76
CA TYR A 209 -9.47 -5.73 1.54
C TYR A 209 -10.66 -5.18 2.32
N HIS A 210 -10.64 -3.89 2.70
CA HIS A 210 -11.60 -3.29 3.64
C HIS A 210 -12.73 -2.56 2.90
N GLU A 211 -13.84 -3.23 2.67
CA GLU A 211 -14.96 -2.71 1.89
C GLU A 211 -15.51 -1.36 2.38
N PRO A 212 -15.69 -1.09 3.69
CA PRO A 212 -16.23 0.18 4.15
C PRO A 212 -15.47 1.42 3.70
N VAL A 213 -14.19 1.31 3.37
CA VAL A 213 -13.38 2.44 2.91
C VAL A 213 -13.16 2.48 1.39
N HIS A 214 -13.85 1.63 0.62
CA HIS A 214 -13.64 1.51 -0.83
C HIS A 214 -13.87 2.84 -1.55
N ARG A 215 -15.02 3.47 -1.32
CA ARG A 215 -15.37 4.75 -1.92
C ARG A 215 -14.45 5.88 -1.48
N LEU A 216 -14.23 5.99 -0.17
CA LEU A 216 -13.30 6.94 0.43
C LEU A 216 -11.90 6.83 -0.19
N TYR A 217 -11.46 5.61 -0.44
CA TYR A 217 -10.13 5.35 -0.99
C TYR A 217 -9.99 5.86 -2.43
N ALA A 218 -10.99 5.62 -3.26
CA ALA A 218 -11.06 6.13 -4.63
C ALA A 218 -11.07 7.66 -4.66
N GLU A 219 -11.89 8.30 -3.83
CA GLU A 219 -11.93 9.76 -3.69
C GLU A 219 -10.59 10.34 -3.19
N THR A 220 -9.91 9.62 -2.30
CA THR A 220 -8.56 10.00 -1.84
C THR A 220 -7.54 9.95 -2.98
N LEU A 221 -7.55 8.90 -3.80
CA LEU A 221 -6.66 8.78 -4.96
C LEU A 221 -6.91 9.91 -5.96
N GLN A 222 -8.17 10.25 -6.20
CA GLN A 222 -8.55 11.40 -7.05
C GLN A 222 -7.97 12.72 -6.51
N LEU A 223 -8.11 12.96 -5.19
CA LEU A 223 -7.54 14.16 -4.55
C LEU A 223 -6.01 14.17 -4.58
N LEU A 224 -5.35 13.02 -4.64
CA LEU A 224 -3.90 12.88 -4.83
C LEU A 224 -3.46 13.09 -6.28
N GLY A 225 -4.39 13.42 -7.19
CA GLY A 225 -4.10 13.78 -8.59
C GLY A 225 -3.92 12.58 -9.51
N ARG A 226 -4.46 11.40 -9.16
CA ARG A 226 -4.53 10.27 -10.10
C ARG A 226 -5.50 10.61 -11.23
N GLU A 227 -5.12 10.29 -12.46
CA GLU A 227 -5.97 10.56 -13.64
C GLU A 227 -6.91 9.40 -13.95
N HIS A 228 -6.46 8.16 -13.69
CA HIS A 228 -7.26 6.97 -13.90
C HIS A 228 -6.81 5.86 -12.92
N GLU A 229 -7.70 5.48 -12.04
CA GLU A 229 -7.48 4.43 -11.08
C GLU A 229 -8.64 3.44 -10.99
N LEU A 230 -8.31 2.22 -10.61
CA LEU A 230 -9.24 1.17 -10.27
C LEU A 230 -8.99 0.74 -8.81
N VAL A 231 -9.99 0.93 -7.96
CA VAL A 231 -10.00 0.35 -6.62
C VAL A 231 -10.85 -0.90 -6.68
N VAL A 232 -10.23 -2.05 -6.42
CA VAL A 232 -10.83 -3.36 -6.68
C VAL A 232 -10.93 -4.20 -5.41
N ARG A 233 -11.96 -5.03 -5.34
CA ARG A 233 -12.14 -6.02 -4.29
C ARG A 233 -13.01 -7.16 -4.76
N GLY A 234 -12.53 -8.39 -4.61
CA GLY A 234 -13.34 -9.59 -4.81
C GLY A 234 -14.50 -9.67 -3.80
N ASN A 235 -15.66 -10.13 -4.24
CA ASN A 235 -16.78 -10.40 -3.34
C ASN A 235 -16.44 -11.54 -2.36
N ASP A 236 -15.49 -12.39 -2.71
CA ASP A 236 -14.88 -13.40 -1.84
C ASP A 236 -13.99 -12.79 -0.74
N GLY A 237 -13.64 -11.51 -0.83
CA GLY A 237 -12.84 -10.77 0.14
C GLY A 237 -11.39 -10.53 -0.26
N LEU A 238 -10.93 -11.05 -1.41
CA LEU A 238 -9.60 -10.80 -1.92
C LEU A 238 -9.37 -9.32 -2.26
N ASP A 239 -8.19 -8.80 -1.98
CA ASP A 239 -7.73 -7.48 -2.43
C ASP A 239 -7.13 -7.53 -3.85
N GLU A 240 -7.83 -8.25 -4.75
CA GLU A 240 -7.43 -8.48 -6.15
C GLU A 240 -8.67 -8.49 -7.06
N ILE A 241 -8.45 -8.44 -8.38
CA ILE A 241 -9.47 -8.89 -9.34
C ILE A 241 -9.49 -10.42 -9.29
N THR A 242 -10.49 -10.97 -8.61
CA THR A 242 -10.54 -12.40 -8.33
C THR A 242 -11.03 -13.21 -9.52
N ILE A 243 -10.51 -14.44 -9.64
CA ILE A 243 -11.07 -15.46 -10.55
C ILE A 243 -12.06 -16.40 -9.83
N CYS A 244 -12.20 -16.25 -8.51
CA CYS A 244 -13.01 -17.15 -7.68
C CYS A 244 -14.46 -16.65 -7.52
N ASP A 245 -14.67 -15.35 -7.66
CA ASP A 245 -15.97 -14.69 -7.48
C ASP A 245 -16.06 -13.44 -8.37
N ASP A 246 -17.14 -12.69 -8.26
CA ASP A 246 -17.24 -11.36 -8.86
C ASP A 246 -16.31 -10.37 -8.17
N THR A 247 -15.88 -9.35 -8.90
CA THR A 247 -15.05 -8.26 -8.37
C THR A 247 -15.81 -6.95 -8.46
N LYS A 248 -15.93 -6.27 -7.33
CA LYS A 248 -16.42 -4.90 -7.24
C LYS A 248 -15.30 -3.93 -7.61
N ILE A 249 -15.61 -2.98 -8.47
CA ILE A 249 -14.67 -1.97 -8.95
C ILE A 249 -15.25 -0.59 -8.69
N ILE A 250 -14.44 0.30 -8.14
CA ILE A 250 -14.65 1.74 -8.20
C ILE A 250 -13.59 2.28 -9.14
N GLU A 251 -14.02 2.76 -10.29
CA GLU A 251 -13.18 3.37 -11.31
C GLU A 251 -13.28 4.88 -11.21
N VAL A 252 -12.14 5.55 -11.09
CA VAL A 252 -12.06 7.00 -11.19
C VAL A 252 -11.33 7.35 -12.46
N LYS A 253 -11.93 8.24 -13.25
CA LYS A 253 -11.35 8.76 -14.49
C LYS A 253 -11.59 10.26 -14.58
N GLY A 254 -10.56 11.02 -14.27
CA GLY A 254 -10.70 12.48 -14.08
C GLY A 254 -11.71 12.78 -12.96
N ASP A 255 -12.76 13.52 -13.26
CA ASP A 255 -13.80 13.89 -12.31
C ASP A 255 -14.92 12.85 -12.17
N GLN A 256 -14.88 11.77 -12.96
CA GLN A 256 -15.92 10.75 -12.95
C GLN A 256 -15.55 9.60 -12.01
N ILE A 257 -16.50 9.16 -11.21
CA ILE A 257 -16.39 7.96 -10.38
C ILE A 257 -17.53 7.02 -10.76
N LEU A 258 -17.16 5.83 -11.23
CA LEU A 258 -18.07 4.77 -11.64
C LEU A 258 -17.94 3.57 -10.70
N GLU A 259 -19.06 2.97 -10.34
CA GLU A 259 -19.09 1.73 -9.57
C GLU A 259 -19.75 0.64 -10.40
N TYR A 260 -19.07 -0.50 -10.54
CA TYR A 260 -19.58 -1.65 -11.26
C TYR A 260 -18.95 -2.94 -10.77
N THR A 261 -19.51 -4.04 -11.23
CA THR A 261 -19.03 -5.38 -10.91
C THR A 261 -18.64 -6.08 -12.19
N ILE A 262 -17.54 -6.82 -12.16
CA ILE A 262 -17.11 -7.71 -13.23
C ILE A 262 -17.11 -9.15 -12.72
N SER A 263 -17.29 -10.11 -13.63
CA SER A 263 -17.17 -11.53 -13.33
C SER A 263 -16.05 -12.17 -14.16
N PRO A 264 -15.46 -13.28 -13.72
CA PRO A 264 -14.52 -14.05 -14.54
C PRO A 264 -15.09 -14.43 -15.91
N GLU A 265 -16.36 -14.76 -15.97
CA GLU A 265 -17.09 -15.14 -17.17
C GLU A 265 -17.14 -14.02 -18.21
N SER A 266 -17.16 -12.75 -17.78
CA SER A 266 -17.11 -11.57 -18.67
C SER A 266 -15.85 -11.52 -19.51
N PHE A 267 -14.78 -12.22 -19.08
CA PHE A 267 -13.50 -12.33 -19.78
C PHE A 267 -13.25 -13.73 -20.36
N GLY A 268 -14.28 -14.59 -20.38
CA GLY A 268 -14.19 -15.95 -20.92
C GLY A 268 -13.53 -16.96 -19.97
N PHE A 269 -13.32 -16.62 -18.71
CA PHE A 269 -12.78 -17.52 -17.70
C PHE A 269 -13.89 -18.25 -16.96
N LYS A 270 -13.61 -19.47 -16.51
CA LYS A 270 -14.44 -20.16 -15.52
C LYS A 270 -13.97 -19.78 -14.12
N ARG A 271 -14.89 -19.77 -13.16
CA ARG A 271 -14.53 -19.58 -11.76
C ARG A 271 -13.62 -20.70 -11.28
N ALA A 272 -12.59 -20.31 -10.56
CA ALA A 272 -11.65 -21.21 -9.91
C ALA A 272 -11.96 -21.35 -8.41
N PHE A 273 -11.36 -22.31 -7.76
CA PHE A 273 -11.37 -22.40 -6.30
C PHE A 273 -10.18 -21.64 -5.73
N HIS A 274 -10.30 -21.09 -4.51
CA HIS A 274 -9.18 -20.41 -3.83
C HIS A 274 -7.94 -21.30 -3.70
N SER A 275 -8.11 -22.62 -3.59
CA SER A 275 -6.99 -23.57 -3.57
C SER A 275 -6.16 -23.59 -4.85
N GLU A 276 -6.71 -23.12 -5.98
CA GLU A 276 -6.00 -23.08 -7.27
C GLU A 276 -5.10 -21.85 -7.42
N ILE A 277 -5.34 -20.82 -6.60
CA ILE A 277 -4.54 -19.59 -6.55
C ILE A 277 -3.75 -19.48 -5.22
N GLU A 278 -3.76 -20.53 -4.41
CA GLU A 278 -3.03 -20.55 -3.13
C GLU A 278 -1.52 -20.46 -3.38
N GLY A 279 -0.88 -19.57 -2.65
CA GLY A 279 0.56 -19.43 -2.58
C GLY A 279 1.14 -20.06 -1.33
N GLY A 280 2.44 -19.89 -1.16
CA GLY A 280 3.19 -20.46 -0.04
C GLY A 280 4.23 -19.50 0.53
N THR A 281 5.40 -20.04 0.80
CA THR A 281 6.59 -19.30 1.18
C THR A 281 7.07 -18.41 0.01
N ALA A 282 8.01 -17.50 0.29
CA ALA A 282 8.60 -16.68 -0.75
C ALA A 282 9.29 -17.51 -1.85
N GLU A 283 9.91 -18.63 -1.48
CA GLU A 283 10.53 -19.58 -2.40
C GLU A 283 9.49 -20.25 -3.31
N GLU A 284 8.42 -20.77 -2.73
CA GLU A 284 7.33 -21.44 -3.46
C GLU A 284 6.66 -20.45 -4.44
N ASN A 285 6.36 -19.24 -3.98
CA ASN A 285 5.77 -18.21 -4.82
C ASN A 285 6.72 -17.76 -5.94
N ALA A 286 8.01 -17.66 -5.69
CA ALA A 286 9.00 -17.35 -6.74
C ALA A 286 9.03 -18.43 -7.83
N GLU A 287 8.94 -19.70 -7.47
CA GLU A 287 8.87 -20.80 -8.46
C GLU A 287 7.57 -20.78 -9.24
N ILE A 288 6.44 -20.46 -8.60
CA ILE A 288 5.15 -20.29 -9.30
C ILE A 288 5.26 -19.13 -10.30
N LEU A 289 5.80 -17.97 -9.89
CA LEU A 289 5.97 -16.82 -10.78
C LEU A 289 6.89 -17.14 -11.96
N LYS A 290 8.02 -17.82 -11.74
CA LYS A 290 8.90 -18.26 -12.84
C LYS A 290 8.15 -19.11 -13.86
N ARG A 291 7.33 -20.05 -13.40
CA ARG A 291 6.51 -20.90 -14.29
C ARG A 291 5.53 -20.07 -15.09
N ILE A 292 4.77 -19.16 -14.47
CA ILE A 292 3.82 -18.27 -15.14
C ILE A 292 4.54 -17.47 -16.24
N LEU A 293 5.64 -16.81 -15.90
CA LEU A 293 6.41 -15.98 -16.84
C LEU A 293 7.03 -16.80 -17.97
N THR A 294 7.47 -18.02 -17.70
CA THR A 294 8.02 -18.92 -18.74
C THR A 294 6.95 -19.37 -19.72
N ILE A 295 5.74 -19.68 -19.27
CA ILE A 295 4.63 -20.05 -20.15
C ILE A 295 4.28 -18.90 -21.10
N LEU A 296 4.22 -17.67 -20.59
CA LEU A 296 3.94 -16.48 -21.40
C LEU A 296 4.99 -16.24 -22.49
N ILE A 297 6.27 -16.41 -22.19
CA ILE A 297 7.36 -16.31 -23.17
C ILE A 297 7.24 -17.36 -24.28
N HIS A 298 6.73 -18.55 -23.97
CA HIS A 298 6.53 -19.61 -24.98
C HIS A 298 5.31 -19.36 -25.84
N LEU A 299 4.25 -18.76 -25.31
CA LEU A 299 3.06 -18.40 -26.07
C LEU A 299 3.37 -17.29 -27.09
N ASP A 300 4.17 -16.30 -26.73
CA ASP A 300 4.56 -15.20 -27.61
C ASP A 300 5.43 -15.64 -28.81
N LYS A 301 6.11 -16.77 -28.71
CA LYS A 301 6.90 -17.35 -29.83
C LYS A 301 6.08 -18.15 -30.83
N ASN A 302 4.79 -18.37 -30.58
CA ASN A 302 3.89 -19.16 -31.43
C ASN A 302 2.79 -18.31 -32.06
N ILE A 303 2.82 -16.99 -31.94
CA ILE A 303 2.00 -16.01 -32.66
C ILE A 303 2.86 -15.31 -33.71
#